data_a430f7f010e82deda1f692bda8ac5508
#
_entry.id   a430f7f010e82deda1f692bda8ac5508
#
_cell.length_a   1.000
_cell.length_b   1.000
_cell.length_c   1.000
_cell.angle_alpha   90.00
_cell.angle_beta   90.00
_cell.angle_gamma   90.00
#
_symmetry.space_group_name_H-M   'P 1'
#
loop_
_entity.id
_entity.type
_entity.pdbx_description
1 polymer ?
#
loop_
_entity_poly.entity_id
_entity_poly.type
_entity_poly.pdbx_seq_one_letter_code
_entity_poly.pdbx_strand_id
1 'polypeptide(L)'
;QVRLIPQDLRALYLRLLRKRHYLSVLQKDLLPGSFMISSIDDHLEALYRLRRFGIQLGLDTITRLMKGLGNPQDHFPSIHVAGTNGKGSIAAFLSSVLTHGGYKVGLYTSPHLVRFNERIQINGHPISDEDVARVAETVQRIYTQGEPPTFFECATAMALHYFASEGVDWAVLETGMGGRYDATNVVQPEVSIISNISMEHQEYLGNTLAEIAREKAGIIKRGAGVVTEVRQKNPLRVIEQVASEKGVPLRRLGKEIRIRKDKEGGFTYMGMNRRWPRVKIGLIGDHQITNAALALGALELLSEKGLHLTDEAIYAGLAKTRWPGRLEVFSKQPFVLLDGAHNPSAVKTLRKFLENSSHFHRLIMVVGILRDKAWKPMLRELVGISDRMILTSPQYERAADPHELASFVRTLEQDPVVISHLPDAVSLALAEANPADAVCITGSLYTVGDARAYLNSMPGFGESEGLVALKQVP
;
A
#
# COMPACT_ATOMS: atom_id res chain seq x y z
N GLN A 1 21.80 -49.76 22.49
CA GLN A 1 21.74 -49.44 21.05
C GLN A 1 20.65 -48.37 20.83
N VAL A 2 21.07 -47.11 20.82
CA VAL A 2 20.18 -45.97 20.51
C VAL A 2 20.14 -45.85 18.97
N ARG A 3 19.01 -46.23 18.36
CA ARG A 3 18.80 -46.04 16.93
C ARG A 3 18.72 -44.55 16.62
N LEU A 4 19.64 -44.07 15.80
CA LEU A 4 19.64 -42.71 15.22
C LEU A 4 18.38 -42.50 14.39
N ILE A 5 17.55 -41.59 14.83
CA ILE A 5 16.39 -41.12 14.06
C ILE A 5 16.91 -40.27 12.88
N PRO A 6 16.47 -40.49 11.62
CA PRO A 6 16.88 -39.67 10.48
C PRO A 6 16.65 -38.17 10.72
N GLN A 7 17.55 -37.33 10.25
CA GLN A 7 17.51 -35.87 10.45
C GLN A 7 16.16 -35.25 10.01
N ASP A 8 15.55 -35.76 8.97
CA ASP A 8 14.26 -35.28 8.46
C ASP A 8 13.09 -35.55 9.41
N LEU A 9 13.09 -36.67 10.10
CA LEU A 9 12.08 -36.99 11.12
C LEU A 9 12.30 -36.17 12.42
N ARG A 10 13.53 -35.78 12.72
CA ARG A 10 13.84 -34.92 13.83
C ARG A 10 13.37 -33.48 13.60
N ALA A 11 13.52 -32.98 12.36
CA ALA A 11 12.99 -31.70 11.95
C ALA A 11 11.47 -31.65 11.94
N LEU A 12 10.81 -32.72 11.49
CA LEU A 12 9.35 -32.87 11.52
C LEU A 12 8.82 -32.97 12.95
N TYR A 13 9.50 -33.73 13.82
CA TYR A 13 9.13 -33.88 15.24
C TYR A 13 9.30 -32.59 16.01
N LEU A 14 10.36 -31.82 15.75
CA LEU A 14 10.57 -30.48 16.34
C LEU A 14 9.56 -29.46 15.83
N ARG A 15 9.13 -29.57 14.56
CA ARG A 15 8.00 -28.78 14.02
C ARG A 15 6.67 -29.12 14.70
N LEU A 16 6.41 -30.40 14.93
CA LEU A 16 5.20 -30.87 15.61
C LEU A 16 5.20 -30.51 17.11
N LEU A 17 6.34 -30.57 17.78
CA LEU A 17 6.47 -30.14 19.18
C LEU A 17 6.33 -28.61 19.32
N ARG A 18 6.87 -27.83 18.38
CA ARG A 18 6.62 -26.37 18.33
C ARG A 18 5.13 -26.09 18.10
N LYS A 19 4.45 -26.81 17.16
CA LYS A 19 3.00 -26.67 16.96
C LYS A 19 2.20 -27.02 18.24
N ARG A 20 2.54 -28.10 18.94
CA ARG A 20 1.87 -28.49 20.20
C ARG A 20 2.11 -27.50 21.33
N HIS A 21 3.33 -26.99 21.46
CA HIS A 21 3.65 -25.97 22.47
C HIS A 21 2.96 -24.64 22.17
N TYR A 22 2.88 -24.28 20.87
CA TYR A 22 2.15 -23.11 20.41
C TYR A 22 0.63 -23.22 20.69
N LEU A 23 0.02 -24.36 20.41
CA LEU A 23 -1.41 -24.58 20.71
C LEU A 23 -1.71 -24.58 22.21
N SER A 24 -0.81 -25.11 23.04
CA SER A 24 -0.98 -25.11 24.51
C SER A 24 -0.80 -23.71 25.14
N VAL A 25 0.05 -22.88 24.57
CA VAL A 25 0.22 -21.47 24.98
C VAL A 25 -1.02 -20.66 24.54
N LEU A 26 -1.49 -20.85 23.29
CA LEU A 26 -2.73 -20.22 22.81
C LEU A 26 -3.98 -20.63 23.60
N GLN A 27 -4.08 -21.90 24.00
CA GLN A 27 -5.20 -22.36 24.82
C GLN A 27 -5.16 -21.83 26.26
N LYS A 28 -3.98 -21.55 26.84
CA LYS A 28 -3.87 -20.93 28.16
C LYS A 28 -4.18 -19.43 28.17
N ASP A 29 -3.86 -18.73 27.07
CA ASP A 29 -4.14 -17.28 26.93
C ASP A 29 -5.56 -17.00 26.36
N LEU A 30 -6.28 -18.06 25.89
CA LEU A 30 -7.61 -17.96 25.28
C LEU A 30 -8.70 -18.66 26.11
N LEU A 31 -8.42 -19.09 27.36
CA LEU A 31 -9.49 -19.61 28.23
C LEU A 31 -10.43 -18.48 28.62
N PRO A 32 -11.77 -18.73 28.61
CA PRO A 32 -12.79 -17.74 28.91
C PRO A 32 -12.85 -17.47 30.42
N GLY A 33 -11.95 -16.69 30.91
CA GLY A 33 -12.11 -15.92 32.14
C GLY A 33 -12.38 -14.51 31.69
N SER A 34 -13.63 -14.10 31.74
CA SER A 34 -14.20 -12.76 31.55
C SER A 34 -13.21 -11.58 31.55
N PHE A 35 -12.32 -11.49 30.54
CA PHE A 35 -11.75 -10.22 30.13
C PHE A 35 -12.81 -9.57 29.25
N MET A 36 -13.59 -8.68 29.79
CA MET A 36 -14.31 -7.70 28.98
C MET A 36 -13.23 -6.87 28.30
N ILE A 37 -12.88 -7.23 27.04
CA ILE A 37 -12.09 -6.38 26.15
C ILE A 37 -12.96 -5.14 25.97
N SER A 38 -12.60 -4.04 26.63
CA SER A 38 -13.46 -2.87 26.76
C SER A 38 -13.00 -1.69 25.91
N SER A 39 -11.81 -1.79 25.30
CA SER A 39 -11.25 -0.69 24.50
C SER A 39 -10.77 -1.16 23.12
N ILE A 40 -10.71 -0.23 22.15
CA ILE A 40 -10.09 -0.48 20.84
C ILE A 40 -8.63 -0.91 20.99
N ASP A 41 -7.91 -0.37 21.97
CA ASP A 41 -6.50 -0.67 22.19
C ASP A 41 -6.26 -2.14 22.51
N ASP A 42 -7.14 -2.76 23.31
CA ASP A 42 -7.05 -4.20 23.63
C ASP A 42 -7.26 -5.06 22.37
N HIS A 43 -8.23 -4.68 21.51
CA HIS A 43 -8.48 -5.38 20.25
C HIS A 43 -7.32 -5.21 19.28
N LEU A 44 -6.76 -4.01 19.15
CA LEU A 44 -5.60 -3.74 18.30
C LEU A 44 -4.35 -4.46 18.83
N GLU A 45 -4.11 -4.50 20.14
CA GLU A 45 -3.01 -5.25 20.73
C GLU A 45 -3.15 -6.75 20.41
N ALA A 46 -4.32 -7.33 20.62
CA ALA A 46 -4.59 -8.72 20.26
C ALA A 46 -4.34 -8.98 18.77
N LEU A 47 -4.77 -8.07 17.90
CA LEU A 47 -4.54 -8.13 16.46
C LEU A 47 -3.05 -8.02 16.12
N TYR A 48 -2.32 -7.10 16.74
CA TYR A 48 -0.88 -6.94 16.52
C TYR A 48 -0.05 -8.11 17.04
N ARG A 49 -0.49 -8.79 18.07
CA ARG A 49 0.13 -10.06 18.53
C ARG A 49 0.12 -11.14 17.42
N LEU A 50 -0.82 -11.10 16.47
CA LEU A 50 -0.85 -12.02 15.34
C LEU A 50 0.31 -11.80 14.34
N ARG A 51 1.00 -10.65 14.39
CA ARG A 51 2.21 -10.38 13.58
C ARG A 51 3.32 -11.41 13.83
N ARG A 52 3.37 -12.02 15.02
CA ARG A 52 4.33 -13.10 15.36
C ARG A 52 4.24 -14.32 14.45
N PHE A 53 3.09 -14.55 13.80
CA PHE A 53 2.92 -15.65 12.86
C PHE A 53 3.52 -15.37 11.48
N GLY A 54 4.03 -14.14 11.26
CA GLY A 54 4.71 -13.76 10.02
C GLY A 54 3.79 -13.80 8.80
N ILE A 55 4.39 -14.08 7.65
CA ILE A 55 3.70 -14.22 6.37
C ILE A 55 3.45 -15.72 6.16
N GLN A 56 2.19 -16.09 5.99
CA GLN A 56 1.77 -17.43 5.60
C GLN A 56 1.13 -17.35 4.21
N LEU A 57 1.69 -18.11 3.26
CA LEU A 57 1.16 -18.18 1.90
C LEU A 57 0.06 -19.26 1.83
N GLY A 58 -1.09 -18.90 1.35
CA GLY A 58 -2.24 -19.79 1.21
C GLY A 58 -3.56 -19.07 1.43
N LEU A 59 -4.64 -19.64 0.99
CA LEU A 59 -5.99 -19.07 1.14
C LEU A 59 -6.88 -19.86 2.11
N ASP A 60 -6.39 -20.96 2.69
CA ASP A 60 -7.22 -21.86 3.50
C ASP A 60 -7.76 -21.16 4.75
N THR A 61 -6.90 -20.45 5.47
CA THR A 61 -7.29 -19.76 6.71
C THR A 61 -8.26 -18.63 6.44
N ILE A 62 -7.96 -17.75 5.47
CA ILE A 62 -8.88 -16.66 5.11
C ILE A 62 -10.20 -17.20 4.54
N THR A 63 -10.19 -18.29 3.74
CA THR A 63 -11.39 -18.92 3.22
C THR A 63 -12.27 -19.46 4.36
N ARG A 64 -11.65 -20.09 5.38
CA ARG A 64 -12.36 -20.52 6.58
C ARG A 64 -13.00 -19.38 7.34
N LEU A 65 -12.27 -18.24 7.50
CA LEU A 65 -12.81 -17.02 8.10
C LEU A 65 -14.01 -16.49 7.31
N MET A 66 -13.88 -16.37 5.98
CA MET A 66 -14.98 -15.93 5.12
C MET A 66 -16.21 -16.80 5.26
N LYS A 67 -16.04 -18.12 5.22
CA LYS A 67 -17.15 -19.07 5.44
C LYS A 67 -17.81 -18.89 6.81
N GLY A 68 -17.02 -18.72 7.86
CA GLY A 68 -17.54 -18.46 9.22
C GLY A 68 -18.29 -17.15 9.35
N LEU A 69 -17.95 -16.15 8.53
CA LEU A 69 -18.63 -14.85 8.46
C LEU A 69 -19.80 -14.80 7.46
N GLY A 70 -20.16 -15.93 6.81
CA GLY A 70 -21.23 -15.99 5.82
C GLY A 70 -20.84 -15.51 4.42
N ASN A 71 -19.56 -15.59 4.06
CA ASN A 71 -18.99 -15.16 2.78
C ASN A 71 -19.30 -13.69 2.43
N PRO A 72 -18.93 -12.72 3.28
CA PRO A 72 -19.25 -11.31 3.08
C PRO A 72 -18.71 -10.74 1.76
N GLN A 73 -17.61 -11.31 1.21
CA GLN A 73 -17.02 -10.91 -0.06
C GLN A 73 -17.93 -11.13 -1.28
N ASP A 74 -18.99 -11.91 -1.15
CA ASP A 74 -19.93 -12.21 -2.23
C ASP A 74 -21.11 -11.20 -2.30
N HIS A 75 -21.18 -10.25 -1.35
CA HIS A 75 -22.30 -9.32 -1.21
C HIS A 75 -22.13 -8.03 -2.02
N PHE A 76 -20.97 -7.80 -2.62
CA PHE A 76 -20.67 -6.58 -3.38
C PHE A 76 -19.68 -6.88 -4.52
N PRO A 77 -19.78 -6.17 -5.66
CA PRO A 77 -18.78 -6.21 -6.71
C PRO A 77 -17.47 -5.56 -6.24
N SER A 78 -16.33 -6.06 -6.76
CA SER A 78 -15.03 -5.56 -6.33
C SER A 78 -14.08 -5.26 -7.50
N ILE A 79 -13.14 -4.35 -7.24
CA ILE A 79 -11.97 -4.06 -8.08
C ILE A 79 -10.74 -4.47 -7.30
N HIS A 80 -9.88 -5.30 -7.89
CA HIS A 80 -8.72 -5.85 -7.20
C HIS A 80 -7.42 -5.31 -7.80
N VAL A 81 -6.55 -4.73 -6.95
CA VAL A 81 -5.35 -4.01 -7.39
C VAL A 81 -4.10 -4.68 -6.85
N ALA A 82 -3.26 -5.22 -7.74
CA ALA A 82 -1.93 -5.75 -7.45
C ALA A 82 -0.84 -4.95 -8.18
N GLY A 83 0.40 -5.20 -7.82
CA GLY A 83 1.57 -4.57 -8.42
C GLY A 83 2.68 -4.33 -7.41
N THR A 84 3.81 -3.83 -7.84
CA THR A 84 4.90 -3.45 -6.94
C THR A 84 4.63 -2.07 -6.36
N ASN A 85 4.55 -1.03 -7.18
CA ASN A 85 4.29 0.35 -6.76
C ASN A 85 2.96 0.84 -7.34
N GLY A 86 2.36 1.86 -6.72
CA GLY A 86 1.17 2.55 -7.22
C GLY A 86 -0.16 1.95 -6.82
N LYS A 87 -0.20 0.77 -6.19
CA LYS A 87 -1.45 0.09 -5.78
C LYS A 87 -2.42 1.00 -5.02
N GLY A 88 -1.97 1.55 -3.89
CA GLY A 88 -2.80 2.42 -3.05
C GLY A 88 -3.26 3.68 -3.77
N SER A 89 -2.41 4.30 -4.62
CA SER A 89 -2.80 5.47 -5.43
C SER A 89 -3.88 5.13 -6.46
N ILE A 90 -3.77 3.98 -7.15
CA ILE A 90 -4.79 3.49 -8.08
C ILE A 90 -6.11 3.21 -7.34
N ALA A 91 -6.02 2.55 -6.19
CA ALA A 91 -7.18 2.26 -5.36
C ALA A 91 -7.86 3.55 -4.86
N ALA A 92 -7.08 4.57 -4.48
CA ALA A 92 -7.60 5.87 -4.07
C ALA A 92 -8.29 6.61 -5.23
N PHE A 93 -7.71 6.61 -6.45
CA PHE A 93 -8.36 7.18 -7.63
C PHE A 93 -9.70 6.50 -7.92
N LEU A 94 -9.75 5.18 -7.91
CA LEU A 94 -10.98 4.41 -8.16
C LEU A 94 -12.04 4.70 -7.10
N SER A 95 -11.67 4.62 -5.83
CA SER A 95 -12.59 4.91 -4.72
C SER A 95 -13.14 6.33 -4.82
N SER A 96 -12.28 7.32 -5.07
CA SER A 96 -12.71 8.72 -5.20
C SER A 96 -13.67 8.91 -6.38
N VAL A 97 -13.38 8.35 -7.55
CA VAL A 97 -14.25 8.49 -8.73
C VAL A 97 -15.60 7.82 -8.52
N LEU A 98 -15.63 6.60 -7.98
CA LEU A 98 -16.87 5.89 -7.69
C LEU A 98 -17.72 6.63 -6.64
N THR A 99 -17.09 7.17 -5.59
CA THR A 99 -17.78 7.98 -4.57
C THR A 99 -18.39 9.26 -5.19
N HIS A 100 -17.66 9.95 -6.08
CA HIS A 100 -18.20 11.11 -6.80
C HIS A 100 -19.30 10.72 -7.82
N GLY A 101 -19.33 9.46 -8.23
CA GLY A 101 -20.42 8.88 -9.03
C GLY A 101 -21.66 8.53 -8.23
N GLY A 102 -21.67 8.77 -6.90
CA GLY A 102 -22.80 8.53 -6.01
C GLY A 102 -22.85 7.13 -5.41
N TYR A 103 -21.84 6.29 -5.62
CA TYR A 103 -21.76 4.95 -5.02
C TYR A 103 -21.23 4.99 -3.59
N LYS A 104 -21.71 4.08 -2.73
CA LYS A 104 -21.10 3.78 -1.42
C LYS A 104 -19.93 2.83 -1.62
N VAL A 105 -18.70 3.31 -1.40
CA VAL A 105 -17.46 2.61 -1.81
C VAL A 105 -16.63 2.21 -0.60
N GLY A 106 -16.40 0.91 -0.43
CA GLY A 106 -15.41 0.38 0.49
C GLY A 106 -14.00 0.42 -0.15
N LEU A 107 -13.02 0.92 0.59
CA LEU A 107 -11.61 0.93 0.20
C LEU A 107 -10.78 0.19 1.25
N TYR A 108 -10.08 -0.87 0.83
CA TYR A 108 -9.13 -1.59 1.67
C TYR A 108 -7.70 -1.45 1.14
N THR A 109 -6.80 -0.94 1.99
CA THR A 109 -5.40 -0.66 1.62
C THR A 109 -4.43 -1.05 2.73
N SER A 110 -3.14 -1.21 2.38
CA SER A 110 -2.09 -1.56 3.33
C SER A 110 -0.69 -1.11 2.89
N PRO A 111 0.19 -0.82 3.87
CA PRO A 111 -0.10 -0.62 5.30
C PRO A 111 -0.78 0.73 5.57
N HIS A 112 -1.21 0.99 6.79
CA HIS A 112 -1.58 2.33 7.26
C HIS A 112 -0.34 3.19 7.51
N LEU A 113 -0.52 4.49 7.55
CA LEU A 113 0.54 5.44 7.93
C LEU A 113 0.59 5.64 9.45
N VAL A 114 -0.50 6.08 10.06
CA VAL A 114 -0.57 6.44 11.49
C VAL A 114 -1.51 5.51 12.24
N ARG A 115 -2.75 5.33 11.78
CA ARG A 115 -3.79 4.58 12.50
C ARG A 115 -4.28 3.38 11.71
N PHE A 116 -4.57 2.27 12.39
CA PHE A 116 -5.14 1.05 11.79
C PHE A 116 -6.37 1.35 10.94
N ASN A 117 -7.23 2.26 11.39
CA ASN A 117 -8.47 2.67 10.75
C ASN A 117 -8.30 3.09 9.29
N GLU A 118 -7.14 3.65 8.92
CA GLU A 118 -6.82 4.08 7.56
C GLU A 118 -6.88 2.92 6.54
N ARG A 119 -6.76 1.67 7.02
CA ARG A 119 -6.82 0.48 6.15
C ARG A 119 -8.20 0.20 5.59
N ILE A 120 -9.25 0.61 6.30
CA ILE A 120 -10.64 0.29 6.01
C ILE A 120 -11.42 1.61 5.95
N GLN A 121 -11.85 1.98 4.76
CA GLN A 121 -12.56 3.26 4.58
C GLN A 121 -13.87 3.03 3.82
N ILE A 122 -14.87 3.87 4.09
CA ILE A 122 -16.09 3.98 3.28
C ILE A 122 -16.21 5.44 2.84
N ASN A 123 -16.31 5.66 1.53
CA ASN A 123 -16.40 6.99 0.91
C ASN A 123 -15.29 7.96 1.39
N GLY A 124 -14.05 7.45 1.56
CA GLY A 124 -12.90 8.21 2.02
C GLY A 124 -12.84 8.46 3.53
N HIS A 125 -13.82 7.99 4.31
CA HIS A 125 -13.83 8.09 5.77
C HIS A 125 -13.32 6.78 6.39
N PRO A 126 -12.24 6.82 7.19
CA PRO A 126 -11.76 5.66 7.93
C PRO A 126 -12.84 5.08 8.85
N ILE A 127 -12.84 3.76 9.02
CA ILE A 127 -13.70 3.05 9.99
C ILE A 127 -13.53 3.64 11.39
N SER A 128 -14.62 3.77 12.15
CA SER A 128 -14.60 4.29 13.53
C SER A 128 -13.89 3.32 14.49
N ASP A 129 -13.47 3.82 15.64
CA ASP A 129 -12.84 2.99 16.68
C ASP A 129 -13.81 1.95 17.23
N GLU A 130 -15.07 2.31 17.38
CA GLU A 130 -16.15 1.46 17.82
C GLU A 130 -16.41 0.34 16.81
N ASP A 131 -16.41 0.66 15.52
CA ASP A 131 -16.58 -0.34 14.47
C ASP A 131 -15.36 -1.26 14.33
N VAL A 132 -14.14 -0.74 14.51
CA VAL A 132 -12.93 -1.59 14.56
C VAL A 132 -13.08 -2.62 15.68
N ALA A 133 -13.46 -2.21 16.88
CA ALA A 133 -13.67 -3.12 18.02
C ALA A 133 -14.75 -4.17 17.71
N ARG A 134 -15.90 -3.72 17.19
CA ARG A 134 -17.04 -4.58 16.85
C ARG A 134 -16.68 -5.65 15.80
N VAL A 135 -16.03 -5.25 14.70
CA VAL A 135 -15.66 -6.22 13.65
C VAL A 135 -14.49 -7.11 14.07
N ALA A 136 -13.54 -6.60 14.87
CA ALA A 136 -12.46 -7.39 15.43
C ALA A 136 -12.99 -8.51 16.33
N GLU A 137 -13.92 -8.20 17.23
CA GLU A 137 -14.58 -9.17 18.11
C GLU A 137 -15.32 -10.24 17.28
N THR A 138 -16.05 -9.82 16.24
CA THR A 138 -16.78 -10.73 15.36
C THR A 138 -15.84 -11.72 14.67
N VAL A 139 -14.74 -11.24 14.08
CA VAL A 139 -13.72 -12.08 13.45
C VAL A 139 -13.04 -12.99 14.47
N GLN A 140 -12.73 -12.47 15.66
CA GLN A 140 -12.09 -13.23 16.73
C GLN A 140 -12.91 -14.44 17.18
N ARG A 141 -14.23 -14.32 17.27
CA ARG A 141 -15.13 -15.44 17.61
C ARG A 141 -15.05 -16.59 16.61
N ILE A 142 -14.72 -16.32 15.34
CA ILE A 142 -14.62 -17.33 14.30
C ILE A 142 -13.31 -18.12 14.38
N TYR A 143 -12.16 -17.48 14.64
CA TYR A 143 -10.89 -18.19 14.59
C TYR A 143 -10.48 -18.89 15.89
N THR A 144 -11.20 -18.73 16.98
CA THR A 144 -10.93 -19.47 18.24
C THR A 144 -11.05 -20.99 18.07
N GLN A 145 -11.65 -21.48 16.98
CA GLN A 145 -11.90 -22.89 16.72
C GLN A 145 -10.91 -23.53 15.72
N GLY A 146 -9.75 -22.92 15.42
CA GLY A 146 -8.84 -23.46 14.42
C GLY A 146 -7.43 -22.89 14.47
N GLU A 147 -6.65 -23.06 13.40
CA GLU A 147 -5.34 -22.41 13.29
C GLU A 147 -5.52 -20.89 13.31
N PRO A 148 -4.69 -20.17 14.11
CA PRO A 148 -4.81 -18.73 14.21
C PRO A 148 -4.45 -18.07 12.86
N PRO A 149 -5.23 -17.07 12.42
CA PRO A 149 -4.92 -16.31 11.23
C PRO A 149 -3.69 -15.43 11.45
N THR A 150 -3.11 -14.98 10.35
CA THR A 150 -2.13 -13.89 10.37
C THR A 150 -2.83 -12.55 10.63
N PHE A 151 -2.06 -11.55 11.02
CA PHE A 151 -2.56 -10.17 11.12
C PHE A 151 -3.27 -9.69 9.86
N PHE A 152 -2.69 -10.01 8.67
CA PHE A 152 -3.23 -9.54 7.41
C PHE A 152 -4.53 -10.26 7.03
N GLU A 153 -4.64 -11.56 7.30
CA GLU A 153 -5.90 -12.30 7.10
C GLU A 153 -7.02 -11.78 8.01
N CYS A 154 -6.73 -11.50 9.29
CA CYS A 154 -7.69 -10.86 10.17
C CYS A 154 -8.13 -9.48 9.68
N ALA A 155 -7.19 -8.62 9.33
CA ALA A 155 -7.51 -7.27 8.83
C ALA A 155 -8.34 -7.32 7.53
N THR A 156 -8.03 -8.26 6.64
CA THR A 156 -8.81 -8.50 5.41
C THR A 156 -10.23 -8.98 5.73
N ALA A 157 -10.35 -9.94 6.66
CA ALA A 157 -11.66 -10.43 7.09
C ALA A 157 -12.52 -9.33 7.71
N MET A 158 -11.92 -8.49 8.57
CA MET A 158 -12.57 -7.32 9.16
C MET A 158 -13.07 -6.36 8.08
N ALA A 159 -12.25 -6.04 7.08
CA ALA A 159 -12.62 -5.14 5.99
C ALA A 159 -13.81 -5.67 5.18
N LEU A 160 -13.73 -6.92 4.71
CA LEU A 160 -14.77 -7.53 3.89
C LEU A 160 -16.09 -7.67 4.68
N HIS A 161 -16.01 -8.04 5.95
CA HIS A 161 -17.20 -8.12 6.82
C HIS A 161 -17.81 -6.75 7.06
N TYR A 162 -17.00 -5.72 7.32
CA TYR A 162 -17.46 -4.35 7.49
C TYR A 162 -18.16 -3.81 6.24
N PHE A 163 -17.56 -4.01 5.06
CA PHE A 163 -18.15 -3.57 3.80
C PHE A 163 -19.50 -4.24 3.53
N ALA A 164 -19.65 -5.53 3.79
CA ALA A 164 -20.93 -6.22 3.65
C ALA A 164 -21.97 -5.71 4.65
N SER A 165 -21.58 -5.52 5.91
CA SER A 165 -22.50 -5.01 6.96
C SER A 165 -22.99 -3.59 6.69
N GLU A 166 -22.14 -2.78 6.06
CA GLU A 166 -22.45 -1.40 5.67
C GLU A 166 -23.16 -1.29 4.32
N GLY A 167 -23.31 -2.40 3.58
CA GLY A 167 -24.00 -2.42 2.29
C GLY A 167 -23.30 -1.54 1.26
N VAL A 168 -21.98 -1.72 1.05
CA VAL A 168 -21.27 -0.96 0.01
C VAL A 168 -21.72 -1.40 -1.38
N ASP A 169 -21.81 -0.45 -2.30
CA ASP A 169 -22.11 -0.75 -3.71
C ASP A 169 -20.89 -1.32 -4.45
N TRP A 170 -19.69 -0.93 -4.04
CA TRP A 170 -18.41 -1.34 -4.61
C TRP A 170 -17.34 -1.47 -3.54
N ALA A 171 -16.43 -2.45 -3.70
CA ALA A 171 -15.20 -2.51 -2.92
C ALA A 171 -13.98 -2.39 -3.83
N VAL A 172 -13.03 -1.55 -3.44
CA VAL A 172 -11.70 -1.44 -4.06
C VAL A 172 -10.68 -2.00 -3.10
N LEU A 173 -9.99 -3.07 -3.52
CA LEU A 173 -9.12 -3.86 -2.67
C LEU A 173 -7.68 -3.83 -3.18
N GLU A 174 -6.76 -3.36 -2.34
CA GLU A 174 -5.33 -3.44 -2.56
C GLU A 174 -4.77 -4.74 -2.02
N THR A 175 -3.98 -5.50 -2.81
CA THR A 175 -3.23 -6.66 -2.30
C THR A 175 -2.14 -6.23 -1.33
N GLY A 176 -1.95 -6.97 -0.25
CA GLY A 176 -0.83 -6.74 0.67
C GLY A 176 0.51 -7.10 0.03
N MET A 177 0.61 -8.31 -0.53
CA MET A 177 1.82 -8.81 -1.16
C MET A 177 1.50 -9.87 -2.23
N GLY A 178 2.16 -9.76 -3.38
CA GLY A 178 1.95 -10.70 -4.48
C GLY A 178 0.55 -10.56 -5.08
N GLY A 179 -0.27 -11.57 -4.95
CA GLY A 179 -1.65 -11.61 -5.42
C GLY A 179 -2.27 -13.00 -5.30
N ARG A 180 -1.63 -14.05 -5.84
CA ARG A 180 -2.17 -15.41 -5.92
C ARG A 180 -2.59 -15.97 -4.55
N TYR A 181 -1.76 -15.76 -3.53
CA TYR A 181 -1.95 -16.26 -2.17
C TYR A 181 -2.19 -15.12 -1.17
N ASP A 182 -2.48 -13.92 -1.66
CA ASP A 182 -2.84 -12.80 -0.81
C ASP A 182 -4.23 -12.99 -0.23
N ALA A 183 -4.43 -12.63 1.04
CA ALA A 183 -5.72 -12.83 1.71
C ALA A 183 -6.89 -12.12 0.99
N THR A 184 -6.62 -11.01 0.28
CA THR A 184 -7.63 -10.33 -0.52
C THR A 184 -8.11 -11.13 -1.73
N ASN A 185 -7.38 -12.19 -2.14
CA ASN A 185 -7.70 -12.98 -3.33
C ASN A 185 -8.86 -13.99 -3.16
N VAL A 186 -9.58 -13.90 -2.05
CA VAL A 186 -10.85 -14.62 -1.83
C VAL A 186 -12.02 -14.00 -2.60
N VAL A 187 -11.85 -12.79 -3.15
CA VAL A 187 -12.89 -12.12 -3.95
C VAL A 187 -12.93 -12.61 -5.40
N GLN A 188 -14.08 -12.39 -6.05
CA GLN A 188 -14.28 -12.51 -7.49
C GLN A 188 -14.43 -11.10 -8.09
N PRO A 189 -13.33 -10.45 -8.50
CA PRO A 189 -13.39 -9.06 -8.93
C PRO A 189 -14.01 -8.90 -10.31
N GLU A 190 -14.64 -7.76 -10.57
CA GLU A 190 -15.09 -7.36 -11.90
C GLU A 190 -13.96 -6.89 -12.81
N VAL A 191 -12.93 -6.27 -12.21
CA VAL A 191 -11.69 -5.85 -12.88
C VAL A 191 -10.50 -6.09 -11.98
N SER A 192 -9.43 -6.66 -12.54
CA SER A 192 -8.13 -6.80 -11.91
C SER A 192 -7.14 -5.79 -12.51
N ILE A 193 -6.38 -5.11 -11.67
CA ILE A 193 -5.35 -4.16 -12.12
C ILE A 193 -3.99 -4.67 -11.66
N ILE A 194 -3.03 -4.76 -12.58
CA ILE A 194 -1.64 -5.03 -12.26
C ILE A 194 -0.84 -3.80 -12.65
N SER A 195 -0.41 -2.99 -11.66
CA SER A 195 0.31 -1.73 -11.94
C SER A 195 1.64 -2.02 -12.63
N ASN A 196 2.70 -2.17 -11.90
CA ASN A 196 4.03 -2.48 -12.42
C ASN A 196 4.66 -3.68 -11.73
N ILE A 197 5.73 -4.21 -12.32
CA ILE A 197 6.51 -5.32 -11.78
C ILE A 197 7.95 -4.85 -11.60
N SER A 198 8.45 -4.97 -10.36
CA SER A 198 9.85 -4.76 -10.00
C SER A 198 10.29 -5.83 -9.01
N MET A 199 11.60 -5.97 -8.82
CA MET A 199 12.16 -6.88 -7.83
C MET A 199 11.78 -6.41 -6.43
N GLU A 200 11.00 -7.24 -5.73
CA GLU A 200 10.57 -7.03 -4.35
C GLU A 200 10.19 -8.37 -3.71
N HIS A 201 10.26 -8.47 -2.39
CA HIS A 201 9.82 -9.65 -1.64
C HIS A 201 10.30 -10.99 -2.23
N GLN A 202 11.58 -11.05 -2.67
CA GLN A 202 12.14 -12.19 -3.40
C GLN A 202 12.04 -13.51 -2.63
N GLU A 203 12.10 -13.46 -1.31
CA GLU A 203 11.92 -14.61 -0.43
C GLU A 203 10.56 -15.30 -0.61
N TYR A 204 9.51 -14.55 -1.00
CA TYR A 204 8.13 -15.05 -1.12
C TYR A 204 7.64 -15.12 -2.57
N LEU A 205 8.04 -14.17 -3.41
CA LEU A 205 7.48 -14.00 -4.76
C LEU A 205 8.37 -14.57 -5.87
N GLY A 206 9.60 -14.97 -5.55
CA GLY A 206 10.56 -15.49 -6.50
C GLY A 206 11.69 -14.52 -6.89
N ASN A 207 12.66 -15.03 -7.60
CA ASN A 207 13.91 -14.34 -7.91
C ASN A 207 13.96 -13.73 -9.32
N THR A 208 12.86 -13.82 -10.07
CA THR A 208 12.72 -13.26 -11.41
C THR A 208 11.46 -12.42 -11.54
N LEU A 209 11.50 -11.40 -12.41
CA LEU A 209 10.32 -10.58 -12.70
C LEU A 209 9.15 -11.41 -13.24
N ALA A 210 9.41 -12.53 -13.92
CA ALA A 210 8.37 -13.42 -14.44
C ALA A 210 7.67 -14.20 -13.33
N GLU A 211 8.40 -14.66 -12.30
CA GLU A 211 7.82 -15.30 -11.11
C GLU A 211 6.96 -14.31 -10.33
N ILE A 212 7.48 -13.11 -10.05
CA ILE A 212 6.75 -12.04 -9.38
C ILE A 212 5.48 -11.68 -10.17
N ALA A 213 5.57 -11.62 -11.52
CA ALA A 213 4.40 -11.37 -12.37
C ALA A 213 3.37 -12.49 -12.26
N ARG A 214 3.78 -13.77 -12.15
CA ARG A 214 2.87 -14.91 -11.99
C ARG A 214 2.11 -14.84 -10.67
N GLU A 215 2.79 -14.50 -9.59
CA GLU A 215 2.14 -14.31 -8.29
C GLU A 215 1.13 -13.15 -8.34
N LYS A 216 1.48 -12.01 -8.94
CA LYS A 216 0.55 -10.89 -9.08
C LYS A 216 -0.60 -11.19 -10.04
N ALA A 217 -0.36 -11.90 -11.13
CA ALA A 217 -1.40 -12.31 -12.08
C ALA A 217 -2.41 -13.31 -11.48
N GLY A 218 -2.12 -13.88 -10.32
CA GLY A 218 -3.05 -14.73 -9.58
C GLY A 218 -4.38 -14.05 -9.16
N ILE A 219 -4.46 -12.73 -9.20
CA ILE A 219 -5.70 -11.98 -8.97
C ILE A 219 -6.63 -11.96 -10.20
N ILE A 220 -6.16 -12.40 -11.38
CA ILE A 220 -6.95 -12.44 -12.60
C ILE A 220 -7.93 -13.62 -12.51
N LYS A 221 -9.22 -13.33 -12.54
CA LYS A 221 -10.30 -14.32 -12.45
C LYS A 221 -11.12 -14.36 -13.75
N ARG A 222 -11.80 -15.48 -14.01
CA ARG A 222 -12.74 -15.58 -15.13
C ARG A 222 -13.84 -14.53 -14.98
N GLY A 223 -14.23 -13.90 -16.09
CA GLY A 223 -15.23 -12.84 -16.09
C GLY A 223 -14.68 -11.44 -15.74
N ALA A 224 -13.48 -11.33 -15.17
CA ALA A 224 -12.86 -10.05 -14.85
C ALA A 224 -12.11 -9.47 -16.06
N GLY A 225 -12.19 -8.14 -16.27
CA GLY A 225 -11.26 -7.46 -17.18
C GLY A 225 -9.89 -7.25 -16.52
N VAL A 226 -8.83 -7.06 -17.31
CA VAL A 226 -7.47 -6.80 -16.82
C VAL A 226 -6.91 -5.52 -17.37
N VAL A 227 -6.31 -4.69 -16.49
CA VAL A 227 -5.59 -3.47 -16.88
C VAL A 227 -4.16 -3.52 -16.37
N THR A 228 -3.17 -3.15 -17.18
CA THR A 228 -1.76 -3.13 -16.77
C THR A 228 -0.91 -2.07 -17.49
N GLU A 229 0.14 -1.60 -16.82
CA GLU A 229 1.21 -0.80 -17.45
C GLU A 229 2.51 -1.61 -17.69
N VAL A 230 2.51 -2.90 -17.38
CA VAL A 230 3.70 -3.74 -17.51
C VAL A 230 4.15 -3.80 -18.97
N ARG A 231 5.43 -3.44 -19.21
CA ARG A 231 6.04 -3.41 -20.56
C ARG A 231 7.21 -4.38 -20.74
N GLN A 232 7.78 -4.84 -19.62
CA GLN A 232 8.88 -5.80 -19.66
C GLN A 232 8.41 -7.10 -20.31
N LYS A 233 9.18 -7.59 -21.31
CA LYS A 233 8.78 -8.72 -22.20
C LYS A 233 8.33 -9.97 -21.43
N ASN A 234 9.12 -10.42 -20.45
CA ASN A 234 8.82 -11.67 -19.73
C ASN A 234 7.66 -11.53 -18.76
N PRO A 235 7.60 -10.50 -17.87
CA PRO A 235 6.43 -10.25 -17.04
C PRO A 235 5.13 -10.05 -17.82
N LEU A 236 5.17 -9.29 -18.91
CA LEU A 236 3.99 -9.04 -19.74
C LEU A 236 3.48 -10.33 -20.37
N ARG A 237 4.38 -11.20 -20.89
CA ARG A 237 3.98 -12.51 -21.45
C ARG A 237 3.25 -13.37 -20.42
N VAL A 238 3.67 -13.35 -19.15
CA VAL A 238 2.97 -14.07 -18.07
C VAL A 238 1.56 -13.53 -17.88
N ILE A 239 1.38 -12.21 -17.84
CA ILE A 239 0.06 -11.59 -17.67
C ILE A 239 -0.82 -11.89 -18.89
N GLU A 240 -0.29 -11.79 -20.12
CA GLU A 240 -0.99 -12.13 -21.35
C GLU A 240 -1.45 -13.60 -21.37
N GLN A 241 -0.57 -14.51 -20.94
CA GLN A 241 -0.87 -15.94 -20.86
C GLN A 241 -2.03 -16.18 -19.87
N VAL A 242 -1.94 -15.64 -18.65
CA VAL A 242 -2.99 -15.83 -17.63
C VAL A 242 -4.32 -15.22 -18.08
N ALA A 243 -4.30 -14.03 -18.69
CA ALA A 243 -5.51 -13.40 -19.23
C ALA A 243 -6.16 -14.27 -20.34
N SER A 244 -5.34 -14.83 -21.25
CA SER A 244 -5.78 -15.75 -22.29
C SER A 244 -6.38 -17.05 -21.72
N GLU A 245 -5.70 -17.68 -20.74
CA GLU A 245 -6.18 -18.90 -20.07
C GLU A 245 -7.52 -18.70 -19.33
N LYS A 246 -7.74 -17.49 -18.83
CA LYS A 246 -9.01 -17.09 -18.17
C LYS A 246 -10.08 -16.61 -19.17
N GLY A 247 -9.71 -16.36 -20.43
CA GLY A 247 -10.61 -15.85 -21.46
C GLY A 247 -11.09 -14.41 -21.20
N VAL A 248 -10.21 -13.55 -20.66
CA VAL A 248 -10.59 -12.18 -20.24
C VAL A 248 -9.87 -11.11 -21.06
N PRO A 249 -10.51 -9.94 -21.27
CA PRO A 249 -9.89 -8.84 -22.01
C PRO A 249 -8.72 -8.23 -21.21
N LEU A 250 -7.61 -7.97 -21.91
CA LEU A 250 -6.43 -7.29 -21.37
C LEU A 250 -6.28 -5.91 -22.02
N ARG A 251 -6.25 -4.85 -21.21
CA ARG A 251 -6.01 -3.46 -21.63
C ARG A 251 -4.62 -3.03 -21.12
N ARG A 252 -3.75 -2.63 -22.03
CA ARG A 252 -2.36 -2.26 -21.71
C ARG A 252 -2.10 -0.79 -21.95
N LEU A 253 -1.50 -0.14 -20.97
CA LEU A 253 -1.03 1.22 -21.17
C LEU A 253 0.14 1.24 -22.19
N GLY A 254 0.00 2.06 -23.20
CA GLY A 254 0.92 2.16 -24.35
C GLY A 254 0.46 1.34 -25.56
N LYS A 255 -0.65 0.60 -25.47
CA LYS A 255 -1.26 -0.13 -26.61
C LYS A 255 -2.74 0.19 -26.72
N GLU A 256 -3.58 -0.51 -25.96
CA GLU A 256 -5.04 -0.31 -25.95
C GLU A 256 -5.42 0.99 -25.22
N ILE A 257 -4.62 1.41 -24.23
CA ILE A 257 -4.75 2.68 -23.50
C ILE A 257 -3.56 3.55 -23.86
N ARG A 258 -3.81 4.82 -24.22
CA ARG A 258 -2.78 5.82 -24.48
C ARG A 258 -3.05 7.07 -23.67
N ILE A 259 -1.98 7.77 -23.31
CA ILE A 259 -2.03 9.07 -22.65
C ILE A 259 -1.18 10.07 -23.41
N ARG A 260 -1.63 11.33 -23.42
CA ARG A 260 -0.84 12.46 -23.90
C ARG A 260 -0.85 13.53 -22.81
N LYS A 261 0.32 13.81 -22.25
CA LYS A 261 0.47 14.88 -21.26
C LYS A 261 0.23 16.25 -21.89
N ASP A 262 -0.41 17.12 -21.16
CA ASP A 262 -0.67 18.50 -21.55
C ASP A 262 0.42 19.40 -20.95
N LYS A 263 0.67 20.55 -21.55
CA LYS A 263 1.65 21.55 -21.07
C LYS A 263 1.25 22.16 -19.72
N GLU A 264 -0.02 22.09 -19.37
CA GLU A 264 -0.61 22.66 -18.15
C GLU A 264 -0.68 21.65 -16.96
N GLY A 265 0.07 20.56 -17.02
CA GLY A 265 0.15 19.57 -15.92
C GLY A 265 -1.00 18.57 -15.84
N GLY A 266 -1.91 18.54 -16.86
CA GLY A 266 -2.92 17.51 -17.04
C GLY A 266 -2.52 16.48 -18.10
N PHE A 267 -3.48 15.64 -18.48
CA PHE A 267 -3.30 14.69 -19.58
C PHE A 267 -4.62 14.39 -20.30
N THR A 268 -4.50 13.91 -21.53
CA THR A 268 -5.63 13.32 -22.27
C THR A 268 -5.52 11.81 -22.20
N TYR A 269 -6.56 11.16 -21.71
CA TYR A 269 -6.74 9.71 -21.77
C TYR A 269 -7.40 9.31 -23.08
N MET A 270 -6.92 8.25 -23.70
CA MET A 270 -7.45 7.65 -24.92
C MET A 270 -7.51 6.13 -24.72
N GLY A 271 -8.68 5.61 -24.38
CA GLY A 271 -8.98 4.19 -24.27
C GLY A 271 -9.52 3.58 -25.56
N MET A 272 -10.21 2.46 -25.45
CA MET A 272 -10.82 1.77 -26.58
C MET A 272 -12.10 2.47 -27.06
N ASN A 273 -12.96 2.84 -26.11
CA ASN A 273 -14.29 3.40 -26.38
C ASN A 273 -14.47 4.79 -25.76
N ARG A 274 -13.52 5.24 -24.94
CA ARG A 274 -13.60 6.50 -24.21
C ARG A 274 -12.38 7.38 -24.45
N ARG A 275 -12.64 8.70 -24.46
CA ARG A 275 -11.60 9.72 -24.50
C ARG A 275 -11.96 10.82 -23.51
N TRP A 276 -11.06 11.03 -22.53
CA TRP A 276 -11.18 12.11 -21.55
C TRP A 276 -10.03 13.11 -21.75
N PRO A 277 -10.30 14.28 -22.36
CA PRO A 277 -9.28 15.31 -22.56
C PRO A 277 -9.05 16.13 -21.28
N ARG A 278 -7.87 16.68 -21.14
CA ARG A 278 -7.50 17.63 -20.06
C ARG A 278 -7.83 17.14 -18.64
N VAL A 279 -7.61 15.87 -18.39
CA VAL A 279 -7.78 15.28 -17.06
C VAL A 279 -6.76 15.88 -16.10
N LYS A 280 -7.22 16.38 -14.97
CA LYS A 280 -6.40 16.83 -13.84
C LYS A 280 -6.53 15.85 -12.71
N ILE A 281 -5.44 15.63 -11.98
CA ILE A 281 -5.38 14.70 -10.84
C ILE A 281 -4.97 15.42 -9.58
N GLY A 282 -5.45 14.95 -8.43
CA GLY A 282 -5.13 15.53 -7.12
C GLY A 282 -3.80 15.05 -6.53
N LEU A 283 -3.18 14.01 -7.10
CA LEU A 283 -1.89 13.49 -6.65
C LEU A 283 -0.76 14.05 -7.52
N ILE A 284 0.39 14.29 -6.88
CA ILE A 284 1.55 14.92 -7.50
C ILE A 284 2.47 13.85 -8.13
N GLY A 285 3.10 14.19 -9.26
CA GLY A 285 4.14 13.40 -9.92
C GLY A 285 3.65 12.67 -11.18
N ASP A 286 4.55 12.55 -12.13
CA ASP A 286 4.32 11.93 -13.45
C ASP A 286 3.81 10.49 -13.38
N HIS A 287 4.28 9.73 -12.39
CA HIS A 287 3.83 8.35 -12.15
C HIS A 287 2.37 8.29 -11.71
N GLN A 288 1.82 9.35 -11.12
CA GLN A 288 0.41 9.41 -10.74
C GLN A 288 -0.50 9.58 -11.97
N ILE A 289 -0.01 10.20 -13.05
CA ILE A 289 -0.71 10.22 -14.34
C ILE A 289 -0.89 8.79 -14.87
N THR A 290 0.15 7.97 -14.76
CA THR A 290 0.11 6.55 -15.12
C THR A 290 -0.89 5.78 -14.24
N ASN A 291 -0.85 5.97 -12.92
CA ASN A 291 -1.80 5.35 -11.99
C ASN A 291 -3.25 5.75 -12.29
N ALA A 292 -3.50 7.04 -12.57
CA ALA A 292 -4.82 7.53 -12.98
C ALA A 292 -5.28 6.93 -14.30
N ALA A 293 -4.38 6.74 -15.26
CA ALA A 293 -4.71 6.10 -16.54
C ALA A 293 -5.10 4.64 -16.38
N LEU A 294 -4.47 3.89 -15.45
CA LEU A 294 -4.88 2.53 -15.11
C LEU A 294 -6.26 2.49 -14.44
N ALA A 295 -6.53 3.44 -13.53
CA ALA A 295 -7.85 3.59 -12.93
C ALA A 295 -8.92 3.89 -13.98
N LEU A 296 -8.65 4.83 -14.92
CA LEU A 296 -9.56 5.13 -16.04
C LEU A 296 -9.78 3.93 -16.94
N GLY A 297 -8.75 3.12 -17.23
CA GLY A 297 -8.88 1.89 -18.01
C GLY A 297 -9.78 0.85 -17.33
N ALA A 298 -9.71 0.75 -15.99
CA ALA A 298 -10.60 -0.10 -15.23
C ALA A 298 -12.04 0.41 -15.23
N LEU A 299 -12.26 1.72 -15.08
CA LEU A 299 -13.59 2.33 -15.17
C LEU A 299 -14.21 2.18 -16.56
N GLU A 300 -13.41 2.25 -17.63
CA GLU A 300 -13.88 1.96 -18.99
C GLU A 300 -14.36 0.51 -19.12
N LEU A 301 -13.60 -0.48 -18.63
CA LEU A 301 -14.03 -1.89 -18.61
C LEU A 301 -15.30 -2.11 -17.78
N LEU A 302 -15.43 -1.41 -16.66
CA LEU A 302 -16.61 -1.50 -15.81
C LEU A 302 -17.83 -0.85 -16.50
N SER A 303 -17.62 0.22 -17.25
CA SER A 303 -18.69 0.84 -18.06
C SER A 303 -19.21 -0.10 -19.15
N GLU A 304 -18.35 -0.94 -19.74
CA GLU A 304 -18.74 -2.01 -20.68
C GLU A 304 -19.63 -3.07 -19.99
N LYS A 305 -19.55 -3.20 -18.66
CA LYS A 305 -20.34 -4.10 -17.81
C LYS A 305 -21.55 -3.43 -17.13
N GLY A 306 -21.86 -2.18 -17.49
CA GLY A 306 -23.04 -1.49 -16.97
C GLY A 306 -22.79 -0.52 -15.82
N LEU A 307 -21.54 -0.26 -15.42
CA LEU A 307 -21.25 0.83 -14.47
C LEU A 307 -21.58 2.18 -15.12
N HIS A 308 -22.42 2.98 -14.48
CA HIS A 308 -22.80 4.30 -14.95
C HIS A 308 -22.06 5.39 -14.18
N LEU A 309 -21.20 6.13 -14.87
CA LEU A 309 -20.49 7.30 -14.34
C LEU A 309 -20.62 8.44 -15.32
N THR A 310 -20.89 9.64 -14.81
CA THR A 310 -20.82 10.86 -15.62
C THR A 310 -19.36 11.29 -15.79
N ASP A 311 -19.08 12.05 -16.84
CA ASP A 311 -17.74 12.62 -17.04
C ASP A 311 -17.37 13.57 -15.88
N GLU A 312 -18.35 14.32 -15.34
CA GLU A 312 -18.17 15.20 -14.17
C GLU A 312 -17.68 14.42 -12.96
N ALA A 313 -18.27 13.25 -12.67
CA ALA A 313 -17.86 12.39 -11.55
C ALA A 313 -16.40 11.89 -11.73
N ILE A 314 -16.02 11.53 -12.96
CA ILE A 314 -14.67 11.09 -13.30
C ILE A 314 -13.67 12.24 -13.10
N TYR A 315 -13.92 13.41 -13.66
CA TYR A 315 -13.04 14.57 -13.54
C TYR A 315 -12.93 15.04 -12.07
N ALA A 316 -14.05 15.15 -11.38
CA ALA A 316 -14.09 15.58 -9.98
C ALA A 316 -13.37 14.58 -9.06
N GLY A 317 -13.66 13.28 -9.23
CA GLY A 317 -13.05 12.23 -8.43
C GLY A 317 -11.52 12.19 -8.59
N LEU A 318 -11.01 12.25 -9.83
CA LEU A 318 -9.57 12.27 -10.07
C LEU A 318 -8.90 13.54 -9.51
N ALA A 319 -9.51 14.70 -9.72
CA ALA A 319 -8.95 15.98 -9.24
C ALA A 319 -8.97 16.12 -7.72
N LYS A 320 -9.96 15.52 -7.05
CA LYS A 320 -10.12 15.59 -5.59
C LYS A 320 -9.44 14.43 -4.84
N THR A 321 -8.90 13.45 -5.55
CA THR A 321 -8.20 12.33 -4.89
C THR A 321 -7.06 12.83 -4.01
N ARG A 322 -7.00 12.33 -2.78
CA ARG A 322 -5.91 12.56 -1.82
C ARG A 322 -5.38 11.22 -1.35
N TRP A 323 -4.06 11.13 -1.22
CA TRP A 323 -3.42 9.91 -0.73
C TRP A 323 -2.18 10.27 0.09
N PRO A 324 -2.30 10.34 1.42
CA PRO A 324 -1.18 10.72 2.29
C PRO A 324 0.07 9.87 2.08
N GLY A 325 1.24 10.48 2.24
CA GLY A 325 2.54 9.84 2.10
C GLY A 325 2.93 9.48 0.66
N ARG A 326 2.30 10.11 -0.35
CA ARG A 326 2.67 9.98 -1.76
C ARG A 326 2.92 11.35 -2.36
N LEU A 327 4.17 11.81 -2.32
CA LEU A 327 4.57 13.19 -2.63
C LEU A 327 3.64 14.20 -1.95
N GLU A 328 3.32 13.93 -0.66
CA GLU A 328 2.45 14.77 0.14
C GLU A 328 3.19 16.04 0.54
N VAL A 329 2.72 17.19 0.06
CA VAL A 329 3.25 18.50 0.46
C VAL A 329 2.60 18.92 1.77
N PHE A 330 3.40 19.00 2.82
CA PHE A 330 2.95 19.32 4.18
C PHE A 330 3.07 20.81 4.50
N SER A 331 4.08 21.46 3.95
CA SER A 331 4.31 22.92 4.04
C SER A 331 4.94 23.42 2.74
N LYS A 332 4.76 24.72 2.46
CA LYS A 332 5.34 25.37 1.30
C LYS A 332 6.59 26.20 1.62
N GLN A 333 6.77 26.60 2.87
CA GLN A 333 7.88 27.43 3.33
C GLN A 333 8.29 27.07 4.77
N PRO A 334 9.41 26.31 4.96
CA PRO A 334 10.13 25.60 3.91
C PRO A 334 9.24 24.57 3.20
N PHE A 335 9.65 24.13 2.00
CA PHE A 335 8.90 23.10 1.29
C PHE A 335 9.09 21.74 1.97
N VAL A 336 8.07 21.25 2.66
CA VAL A 336 8.11 19.96 3.38
C VAL A 336 7.34 18.90 2.60
N LEU A 337 8.04 17.84 2.18
CA LEU A 337 7.55 16.76 1.35
C LEU A 337 7.65 15.42 2.10
N LEU A 338 6.56 14.65 2.12
CA LEU A 338 6.52 13.30 2.65
C LEU A 338 6.29 12.31 1.51
N ASP A 339 7.18 11.32 1.36
CA ASP A 339 7.02 10.26 0.36
C ASP A 339 7.45 8.89 0.87
N GLY A 340 6.56 7.92 0.78
CA GLY A 340 6.75 6.54 1.24
C GLY A 340 7.56 5.66 0.30
N ALA A 341 8.48 6.19 -0.50
CA ALA A 341 9.39 5.39 -1.33
C ALA A 341 10.24 4.47 -0.45
N HIS A 342 10.15 3.15 -0.68
CA HIS A 342 10.77 2.13 0.17
C HIS A 342 11.41 0.97 -0.62
N ASN A 343 11.60 1.16 -1.92
CA ASN A 343 12.35 0.25 -2.78
C ASN A 343 13.10 1.05 -3.86
N PRO A 344 14.11 0.47 -4.52
CA PRO A 344 14.94 1.21 -5.47
C PRO A 344 14.16 1.86 -6.63
N SER A 345 13.10 1.20 -7.12
CA SER A 345 12.27 1.75 -8.20
C SER A 345 11.47 2.98 -7.76
N ALA A 346 10.89 2.93 -6.55
CA ALA A 346 10.15 4.06 -5.99
C ALA A 346 11.08 5.25 -5.70
N VAL A 347 12.28 4.98 -5.13
CA VAL A 347 13.28 6.02 -4.86
C VAL A 347 13.77 6.70 -6.13
N LYS A 348 13.98 5.95 -7.23
CA LYS A 348 14.29 6.55 -8.54
C LYS A 348 13.18 7.48 -9.03
N THR A 349 11.92 7.13 -8.77
CA THR A 349 10.79 7.98 -9.13
C THR A 349 10.76 9.26 -8.29
N LEU A 350 11.00 9.15 -6.98
CA LEU A 350 11.14 10.29 -6.06
C LEU A 350 12.30 11.20 -6.48
N ARG A 351 13.48 10.61 -6.74
CA ARG A 351 14.66 11.31 -7.23
C ARG A 351 14.34 12.13 -8.48
N LYS A 352 13.74 11.51 -9.49
CA LYS A 352 13.36 12.20 -10.73
C LYS A 352 12.40 13.36 -10.48
N PHE A 353 11.47 13.23 -9.54
CA PHE A 353 10.58 14.32 -9.16
C PHE A 353 11.35 15.47 -8.52
N LEU A 354 12.23 15.19 -7.56
CA LEU A 354 13.02 16.20 -6.86
C LEU A 354 14.01 16.94 -7.80
N GLU A 355 14.71 16.22 -8.69
CA GLU A 355 15.62 16.80 -9.69
C GLU A 355 14.90 17.74 -10.69
N ASN A 356 13.64 17.43 -11.03
CA ASN A 356 12.84 18.27 -11.93
C ASN A 356 12.08 19.39 -11.21
N SER A 357 12.20 19.47 -9.88
CA SER A 357 11.55 20.50 -9.08
C SER A 357 12.51 21.67 -8.92
N SER A 358 12.23 22.81 -9.58
CA SER A 358 13.03 24.05 -9.48
C SER A 358 12.64 24.94 -8.30
N HIS A 359 11.91 24.40 -7.32
CA HIS A 359 11.22 25.20 -6.30
C HIS A 359 12.03 25.40 -5.00
N PHE A 360 13.21 24.85 -4.91
CA PHE A 360 14.06 24.96 -3.71
C PHE A 360 15.53 25.09 -4.09
N HIS A 361 16.31 25.74 -3.20
CA HIS A 361 17.75 25.96 -3.38
C HIS A 361 18.57 24.81 -2.79
N ARG A 362 18.15 24.23 -1.68
CA ARG A 362 18.85 23.19 -0.95
C ARG A 362 17.85 22.08 -0.54
N LEU A 363 18.27 20.83 -0.64
CA LEU A 363 17.47 19.66 -0.27
C LEU A 363 18.04 18.99 0.99
N ILE A 364 17.27 19.03 2.07
CA ILE A 364 17.54 18.31 3.31
C ILE A 364 16.71 17.03 3.31
N MET A 365 17.39 15.87 3.38
CA MET A 365 16.73 14.57 3.40
C MET A 365 16.70 14.01 4.81
N VAL A 366 15.51 13.62 5.31
CA VAL A 366 15.34 12.81 6.53
C VAL A 366 14.96 11.38 6.07
N VAL A 367 15.84 10.41 6.34
CA VAL A 367 15.72 9.07 5.77
C VAL A 367 15.72 8.00 6.84
N GLY A 368 14.63 7.21 6.88
CA GLY A 368 14.49 6.03 7.74
C GLY A 368 14.03 4.82 6.93
N ILE A 369 14.80 3.73 6.93
CA ILE A 369 14.58 2.57 6.06
C ILE A 369 14.41 1.31 6.90
N LEU A 370 13.70 0.31 6.40
CA LEU A 370 13.59 -1.00 7.04
C LEU A 370 14.74 -1.91 6.60
N ARG A 371 15.23 -2.76 7.53
CA ARG A 371 16.41 -3.65 7.33
C ARG A 371 16.21 -4.70 6.22
N ASP A 372 14.96 -5.10 5.97
CA ASP A 372 14.58 -6.08 4.94
C ASP A 372 14.51 -5.49 3.51
N LYS A 373 14.76 -4.18 3.35
CA LYS A 373 14.74 -3.51 2.06
C LYS A 373 16.13 -3.43 1.42
N ALA A 374 16.14 -3.26 0.12
CA ALA A 374 17.37 -3.04 -0.64
C ALA A 374 17.90 -1.61 -0.41
N TRP A 375 18.29 -1.31 0.84
CA TRP A 375 18.59 0.06 1.28
C TRP A 375 19.87 0.63 0.66
N LYS A 376 20.88 -0.21 0.32
CA LYS A 376 22.11 0.29 -0.33
C LYS A 376 21.85 0.97 -1.68
N PRO A 377 21.15 0.35 -2.67
CA PRO A 377 20.80 1.04 -3.90
C PRO A 377 19.84 2.22 -3.67
N MET A 378 18.96 2.19 -2.67
CA MET A 378 18.12 3.35 -2.33
C MET A 378 18.97 4.54 -1.88
N LEU A 379 19.92 4.33 -0.95
CA LEU A 379 20.79 5.40 -0.45
C LEU A 379 21.67 5.98 -1.56
N ARG A 380 22.20 5.16 -2.49
CA ARG A 380 22.97 5.69 -3.65
C ARG A 380 22.17 6.68 -4.47
N GLU A 381 20.89 6.44 -4.68
CA GLU A 381 20.03 7.36 -5.43
C GLU A 381 19.75 8.65 -4.64
N LEU A 382 19.59 8.57 -3.31
CA LEU A 382 19.26 9.71 -2.47
C LEU A 382 20.48 10.60 -2.17
N VAL A 383 21.65 9.99 -1.96
CA VAL A 383 22.92 10.73 -1.74
C VAL A 383 23.21 11.66 -2.93
N GLY A 384 22.99 11.19 -4.16
CA GLY A 384 23.30 11.98 -5.36
C GLY A 384 22.48 13.25 -5.56
N ILE A 385 21.43 13.48 -4.75
CA ILE A 385 20.56 14.66 -4.87
C ILE A 385 20.42 15.46 -3.57
N SER A 386 20.99 14.96 -2.46
CA SER A 386 20.81 15.60 -1.15
C SER A 386 22.01 16.51 -0.80
N ASP A 387 21.72 17.76 -0.43
CA ASP A 387 22.72 18.67 0.12
C ASP A 387 23.01 18.36 1.59
N ARG A 388 22.02 17.83 2.30
CA ARG A 388 22.12 17.43 3.70
C ARG A 388 21.32 16.15 3.92
N MET A 389 21.93 15.15 4.56
CA MET A 389 21.25 13.89 4.90
C MET A 389 21.23 13.67 6.41
N ILE A 390 20.04 13.41 6.94
CA ILE A 390 19.79 13.04 8.33
C ILE A 390 19.21 11.63 8.32
N LEU A 391 19.91 10.67 8.92
CA LEU A 391 19.51 9.29 9.02
C LEU A 391 18.85 9.04 10.37
N THR A 392 17.69 8.40 10.33
CA THR A 392 16.84 8.18 11.49
C THR A 392 16.24 6.77 11.49
N SER A 393 15.51 6.43 12.56
CA SER A 393 14.85 5.14 12.73
C SER A 393 13.36 5.36 13.00
N PRO A 394 12.44 4.79 12.19
CA PRO A 394 11.03 4.78 12.55
C PRO A 394 10.81 3.88 13.77
N GLN A 395 9.74 4.14 14.54
CA GLN A 395 9.37 3.32 15.70
C GLN A 395 8.78 1.97 15.26
N TYR A 396 9.61 1.15 14.66
CA TYR A 396 9.22 -0.14 14.12
C TYR A 396 10.32 -1.19 14.29
N GLU A 397 10.00 -2.40 14.76
CA GLU A 397 10.95 -3.47 15.08
C GLU A 397 11.89 -3.87 13.94
N ARG A 398 11.46 -3.67 12.67
CA ARG A 398 12.26 -3.94 11.48
C ARG A 398 13.03 -2.72 10.96
N ALA A 399 13.14 -1.64 11.72
CA ALA A 399 13.95 -0.50 11.32
C ALA A 399 15.41 -0.92 11.13
N ALA A 400 16.06 -0.38 10.10
CA ALA A 400 17.52 -0.50 9.96
C ALA A 400 18.22 0.41 10.98
N ASP A 401 19.40 -0.01 11.45
CA ASP A 401 20.22 0.82 12.31
C ASP A 401 20.73 2.05 11.53
N PRO A 402 20.39 3.27 11.94
CA PRO A 402 20.84 4.48 11.23
C PRO A 402 22.36 4.65 11.24
N HIS A 403 23.09 4.05 12.18
CA HIS A 403 24.56 4.04 12.20
C HIS A 403 25.13 3.12 11.11
N GLU A 404 24.48 1.98 10.82
CA GLU A 404 24.85 1.12 9.70
C GLU A 404 24.61 1.84 8.37
N LEU A 405 23.45 2.51 8.23
CA LEU A 405 23.15 3.32 7.05
C LEU A 405 24.19 4.43 6.87
N ALA A 406 24.56 5.12 7.93
CA ALA A 406 25.57 6.20 7.91
C ALA A 406 26.94 5.69 7.50
N SER A 407 27.36 4.53 7.99
CA SER A 407 28.63 3.92 7.61
C SER A 407 28.69 3.68 6.10
N PHE A 408 27.61 3.27 5.48
CA PHE A 408 27.52 3.10 4.04
C PHE A 408 27.50 4.44 3.29
N VAL A 409 26.74 5.44 3.78
CA VAL A 409 26.66 6.78 3.14
C VAL A 409 28.04 7.44 3.11
N ARG A 410 28.86 7.29 4.16
CA ARG A 410 30.25 7.77 4.17
C ARG A 410 31.12 7.16 3.08
N THR A 411 30.84 5.92 2.67
CA THR A 411 31.55 5.32 1.52
C THR A 411 31.19 5.96 0.16
N LEU A 412 30.15 6.81 0.16
CA LEU A 412 29.68 7.58 -1.00
C LEU A 412 30.13 9.07 -0.91
N GLU A 413 31.12 9.36 -0.06
CA GLU A 413 31.72 10.67 0.12
C GLU A 413 30.76 11.76 0.68
N GLN A 414 29.68 11.33 1.36
CA GLN A 414 28.78 12.24 2.09
C GLN A 414 28.82 11.89 3.59
N ASP A 415 28.90 12.90 4.47
CA ASP A 415 28.85 12.73 5.92
C ASP A 415 27.43 13.03 6.45
N PRO A 416 26.63 12.01 6.73
CA PRO A 416 25.27 12.18 7.23
C PRO A 416 25.27 12.47 8.73
N VAL A 417 24.27 13.20 9.19
CA VAL A 417 23.93 13.27 10.62
C VAL A 417 23.10 12.06 11.01
N VAL A 418 23.36 11.50 12.18
CA VAL A 418 22.58 10.38 12.73
C VAL A 418 21.79 10.87 13.93
N ILE A 419 20.47 10.79 13.84
CA ILE A 419 19.53 11.04 14.94
C ILE A 419 18.51 9.91 14.96
N SER A 420 18.65 8.98 15.88
CA SER A 420 17.79 7.79 15.92
C SER A 420 16.32 8.13 16.21
N HIS A 421 16.04 9.13 17.03
CA HIS A 421 14.69 9.57 17.35
C HIS A 421 14.14 10.44 16.24
N LEU A 422 13.15 9.94 15.52
CA LEU A 422 12.61 10.58 14.32
C LEU A 422 12.05 11.99 14.55
N PRO A 423 11.28 12.30 15.61
CA PRO A 423 10.86 13.67 15.91
C PRO A 423 12.01 14.68 16.00
N ASP A 424 13.12 14.29 16.62
CA ASP A 424 14.31 15.15 16.75
C ASP A 424 15.00 15.33 15.39
N ALA A 425 15.04 14.29 14.56
CA ALA A 425 15.57 14.36 13.20
C ALA A 425 14.76 15.32 12.32
N VAL A 426 13.43 15.27 12.41
CA VAL A 426 12.53 16.19 11.71
C VAL A 426 12.69 17.61 12.23
N SER A 427 12.76 17.80 13.56
CA SER A 427 12.98 19.10 14.20
C SER A 427 14.27 19.75 13.74
N LEU A 428 15.39 18.98 13.69
CA LEU A 428 16.66 19.48 13.19
C LEU A 428 16.56 19.90 11.72
N ALA A 429 15.96 19.05 10.88
CA ALA A 429 15.78 19.36 9.46
C ALA A 429 15.01 20.68 9.24
N LEU A 430 13.93 20.89 10.01
CA LEU A 430 13.15 22.12 9.95
C LEU A 430 13.90 23.34 10.48
N ALA A 431 14.71 23.17 11.53
CA ALA A 431 15.51 24.25 12.11
C ALA A 431 16.68 24.66 11.21
N GLU A 432 17.27 23.73 10.43
CA GLU A 432 18.33 24.00 9.47
C GLU A 432 17.80 24.56 8.13
N ALA A 433 16.52 24.40 7.82
CA ALA A 433 15.93 24.78 6.55
C ALA A 433 15.60 26.29 6.52
N ASN A 434 16.02 26.98 5.46
CA ASN A 434 15.52 28.30 5.14
C ASN A 434 14.19 28.24 4.38
N PRO A 435 13.41 29.32 4.28
CA PRO A 435 12.15 29.32 3.53
C PRO A 435 12.25 28.88 2.07
N ALA A 436 13.43 29.02 1.45
CA ALA A 436 13.70 28.60 0.06
C ALA A 436 14.25 27.18 -0.05
N ASP A 437 14.39 26.46 1.05
CA ASP A 437 14.89 25.08 1.08
C ASP A 437 13.74 24.07 1.05
N ALA A 438 14.07 22.82 0.75
CA ALA A 438 13.17 21.69 0.86
C ALA A 438 13.62 20.70 1.94
N VAL A 439 12.65 20.16 2.69
CA VAL A 439 12.83 19.02 3.59
C VAL A 439 12.02 17.85 3.01
N CYS A 440 12.70 16.77 2.64
CA CYS A 440 12.05 15.55 2.15
C CYS A 440 12.21 14.41 3.17
N ILE A 441 11.11 13.88 3.64
CA ILE A 441 11.06 12.77 4.61
C ILE A 441 10.64 11.50 3.88
N THR A 442 11.51 10.46 3.90
CA THR A 442 11.31 9.27 3.06
C THR A 442 12.04 8.03 3.59
N GLY A 443 11.97 6.93 2.80
CA GLY A 443 12.68 5.66 3.04
C GLY A 443 11.77 4.53 3.50
N SER A 444 10.64 4.82 4.13
CA SER A 444 9.59 3.84 4.44
C SER A 444 8.26 4.53 4.73
N LEU A 445 7.16 3.77 4.59
CA LEU A 445 5.83 4.27 5.01
C LEU A 445 5.75 4.49 6.53
N TYR A 446 6.51 3.73 7.32
CA TYR A 446 6.57 3.91 8.77
C TYR A 446 7.28 5.22 9.14
N THR A 447 8.40 5.53 8.50
CA THR A 447 9.08 6.83 8.67
C THR A 447 8.17 8.00 8.34
N VAL A 448 7.43 7.89 7.22
CA VAL A 448 6.47 8.91 6.81
C VAL A 448 5.28 9.00 7.78
N GLY A 449 4.79 7.88 8.26
CA GLY A 449 3.70 7.84 9.25
C GLY A 449 4.07 8.53 10.56
N ASP A 450 5.23 8.15 11.14
CA ASP A 450 5.72 8.75 12.38
C ASP A 450 6.00 10.26 12.21
N ALA A 451 6.61 10.64 11.08
CA ALA A 451 6.86 12.06 10.77
C ALA A 451 5.57 12.84 10.60
N ARG A 452 4.56 12.26 9.91
CA ARG A 452 3.25 12.88 9.72
C ARG A 452 2.52 13.08 11.04
N ALA A 453 2.54 12.07 11.92
CA ALA A 453 1.96 12.18 13.26
C ALA A 453 2.65 13.30 14.06
N TYR A 454 3.98 13.37 14.00
CA TYR A 454 4.74 14.42 14.67
C TYR A 454 4.44 15.82 14.12
N LEU A 455 4.49 15.99 12.80
CA LEU A 455 4.21 17.29 12.15
C LEU A 455 2.77 17.77 12.46
N ASN A 456 1.78 16.89 12.48
CA ASN A 456 0.41 17.23 12.86
C ASN A 456 0.27 17.69 14.34
N SER A 457 1.21 17.30 15.21
CA SER A 457 1.22 17.74 16.62
C SER A 457 1.92 19.10 16.82
N MET A 458 2.63 19.61 15.81
CA MET A 458 3.38 20.88 15.90
C MET A 458 2.46 22.09 15.70
N PRO A 459 2.58 23.15 16.51
CA PRO A 459 1.88 24.40 16.25
C PRO A 459 2.30 24.97 14.89
N GLY A 460 1.32 25.37 14.07
CA GLY A 460 1.56 25.93 12.74
C GLY A 460 1.64 24.91 11.59
N PHE A 461 1.64 23.62 11.89
CA PHE A 461 1.49 22.51 10.95
C PHE A 461 0.16 21.77 11.19
N GLY A 462 -0.94 22.48 11.42
CA GLY A 462 -2.27 21.85 11.55
C GLY A 462 -2.65 21.08 10.27
N GLU A 463 -3.70 20.23 10.39
CA GLU A 463 -4.17 19.34 9.31
C GLU A 463 -3.97 20.00 7.95
N SER A 464 -3.18 19.36 7.09
CA SER A 464 -2.85 19.88 5.77
C SER A 464 -4.14 20.32 5.11
N GLU A 465 -4.38 21.64 5.06
CA GLU A 465 -5.44 22.22 4.26
C GLU A 465 -5.33 21.55 2.91
N GLY A 466 -6.32 20.70 2.58
CA GLY A 466 -6.24 19.77 1.47
C GLY A 466 -5.64 20.44 0.26
N LEU A 467 -4.45 20.04 -0.10
CA LEU A 467 -3.64 20.43 -1.26
C LEU A 467 -4.39 21.35 -2.21
N VAL A 468 -4.27 22.63 -2.01
CA VAL A 468 -4.50 23.59 -3.07
C VAL A 468 -3.55 23.17 -4.19
N ALA A 469 -4.13 22.74 -5.30
CA ALA A 469 -3.38 22.33 -6.47
C ALA A 469 -2.16 23.24 -6.65
N LEU A 470 -0.97 22.65 -6.86
CA LEU A 470 0.24 23.35 -7.26
C LEU A 470 0.02 24.09 -8.61
N LYS A 471 -0.92 25.04 -8.63
CA LYS A 471 -1.25 25.85 -9.80
C LYS A 471 -0.54 27.18 -9.80
N GLN A 472 0.21 27.51 -8.75
CA GLN A 472 0.96 28.74 -8.68
C GLN A 472 2.19 28.56 -7.77
N VAL A 473 3.14 27.77 -8.23
CA VAL A 473 4.53 28.07 -7.96
C VAL A 473 5.10 28.45 -9.30
N PRO A 474 5.57 29.70 -9.47
CA PRO A 474 6.01 30.25 -10.74
C PRO A 474 7.17 29.46 -11.34
#